data_b243265ca4a4079a15748527af16130c
#
_entry.id   b243265ca4a4079a15748527af16130c
#
_cell.length_a   1.000
_cell.length_b   1.000
_cell.length_c   1.000
_cell.angle_alpha   90.00
_cell.angle_beta   90.00
_cell.angle_gamma   90.00
#
_symmetry.space_group_name_H-M   'P 1'
#
loop_
_entity.id
_entity.type
_entity.pdbx_description
1 polymer ?
#
loop_
_entity_poly.entity_id
_entity_poly.type
_entity_poly.pdbx_seq_one_letter_code
_entity_poly.pdbx_strand_id
1 'polypeptide(L)' 'MSERTIFQAMSHRHVISLGPDATVHEAACVMTRAGCGSVLIIDSHTTLLGILTERDLMTRVMAKALDPTGTPVSK' A
#
# COMPACT_ATOMS: atom_id res chain seq x y z
N MET A 1 17.37 16.76 9.96
CA MET A 1 16.31 17.07 8.98
C MET A 1 15.08 17.57 9.73
N SER A 2 14.46 18.62 9.25
CA SER A 2 13.30 19.18 9.92
C SER A 2 12.04 18.35 9.61
N GLU A 3 11.09 18.44 10.52
CA GLU A 3 9.81 17.78 10.34
C GLU A 3 9.12 18.20 9.05
N ARG A 4 9.18 19.49 8.72
CA ARG A 4 8.64 20.03 7.48
C ARG A 4 9.22 19.32 6.28
N THR A 5 10.53 19.05 6.29
CA THR A 5 11.18 18.37 5.17
C THR A 5 10.65 16.96 5.01
N ILE A 6 10.38 16.27 6.11
CA ILE A 6 9.83 14.92 6.05
C ILE A 6 8.45 14.95 5.40
N PHE A 7 7.59 15.86 5.80
CA PHE A 7 6.26 15.99 5.20
C PHE A 7 6.33 16.35 3.73
N GLN A 8 7.25 17.24 3.35
CA GLN A 8 7.42 17.60 1.96
C GLN A 8 7.89 16.41 1.15
N ALA A 9 8.81 15.63 1.68
CA ALA A 9 9.31 14.44 1.00
C ALA A 9 8.19 13.42 0.82
N MET A 10 7.35 13.22 1.82
CA MET A 10 6.20 12.32 1.73
C MET A 10 5.22 12.80 0.66
N SER A 11 4.92 14.08 0.63
CA SER A 11 4.00 14.63 -0.36
C SER A 11 4.55 14.46 -1.77
N HIS A 12 5.84 14.70 -1.95
CA HIS A 12 6.48 14.58 -3.27
C HIS A 12 6.59 13.14 -3.72
N ARG A 13 6.60 12.21 -2.80
CA ARG A 13 6.69 10.80 -3.12
C ARG A 13 5.32 10.16 -3.35
N HIS A 14 4.30 10.98 -3.43
CA HIS A 14 2.97 10.49 -3.71
C HIS A 14 2.54 9.44 -2.68
N VAL A 15 2.22 9.91 -1.47
CA VAL A 15 1.61 9.04 -0.47
C VAL A 15 0.32 8.49 -1.08
N ILE A 16 0.31 7.18 -1.29
CA ILE A 16 -0.78 6.51 -1.99
C ILE A 16 -1.60 5.74 -0.98
N SER A 17 -2.90 5.84 -1.11
CA SER A 17 -3.83 5.09 -0.28
C SER A 17 -4.78 4.29 -1.15
N LEU A 18 -5.24 3.17 -0.59
CA LEU A 18 -6.22 2.30 -1.22
C LEU A 18 -7.28 1.95 -0.18
N GLY A 19 -8.48 1.64 -0.66
CA GLY A 19 -9.52 1.12 0.21
C GLY A 19 -9.26 -0.34 0.57
N PRO A 20 -9.93 -0.86 1.62
CA PRO A 20 -9.69 -2.22 2.09
C PRO A 20 -10.16 -3.30 1.10
N ASP A 21 -11.01 -2.94 0.15
CA ASP A 21 -11.51 -3.88 -0.86
C ASP A 21 -10.64 -3.95 -2.10
N ALA A 22 -9.63 -3.09 -2.22
CA ALA A 22 -8.68 -3.18 -3.32
C ALA A 22 -7.93 -4.51 -3.23
N THR A 23 -7.56 -5.06 -4.38
CA THR A 23 -6.83 -6.32 -4.39
C THR A 23 -5.34 -6.08 -4.18
N VAL A 24 -4.64 -7.13 -3.76
CA VAL A 24 -3.18 -7.04 -3.62
C VAL A 24 -2.52 -6.81 -4.98
N HIS A 25 -3.15 -7.29 -6.07
CA HIS A 25 -2.66 -7.01 -7.42
C HIS A 25 -2.71 -5.51 -7.72
N GLU A 26 -3.83 -4.86 -7.40
CA GLU A 26 -3.96 -3.42 -7.58
C GLU A 26 -2.90 -2.67 -6.77
N ALA A 27 -2.67 -3.11 -5.53
CA ALA A 27 -1.65 -2.50 -4.69
C ALA A 27 -0.26 -2.63 -5.31
N ALA A 28 0.08 -3.81 -5.84
CA ALA A 28 1.36 -4.03 -6.48
C ALA A 28 1.52 -3.13 -7.71
N CYS A 29 0.47 -2.98 -8.51
CA CYS A 29 0.49 -2.12 -9.69
C CYS A 29 0.71 -0.66 -9.30
N VAL A 30 0.03 -0.20 -8.27
CA VAL A 30 0.14 1.18 -7.80
C VAL A 30 1.54 1.44 -7.25
N MET A 31 2.07 0.54 -6.44
CA MET A 31 3.44 0.66 -5.92
C MET A 31 4.46 0.73 -7.04
N THR A 32 4.33 -0.14 -8.04
CA THR A 32 5.24 -0.21 -9.16
C THR A 32 5.21 1.10 -9.97
N ARG A 33 3.99 1.57 -10.25
CA ARG A 33 3.80 2.78 -11.06
C ARG A 33 4.35 4.01 -10.36
N ALA A 34 4.14 4.10 -9.05
CA ALA A 34 4.57 5.25 -8.26
C ALA A 34 6.01 5.14 -7.76
N GLY A 35 6.63 3.97 -7.88
CA GLY A 35 7.98 3.75 -7.37
C GLY A 35 8.04 3.75 -5.85
N CYS A 36 6.96 3.32 -5.19
CA CYS A 36 6.86 3.27 -3.73
C CYS A 36 6.95 1.84 -3.24
N GLY A 37 7.45 1.67 -2.02
CA GLY A 37 7.51 0.36 -1.39
C GLY A 37 6.35 0.07 -0.44
N SER A 38 5.39 0.99 -0.33
CA SER A 38 4.26 0.81 0.57
C SER A 38 3.07 1.65 0.14
N VAL A 39 1.88 1.23 0.58
CA VAL A 39 0.64 1.99 0.39
C VAL A 39 -0.14 1.97 1.70
N LEU A 40 -0.90 3.02 1.96
CA LEU A 40 -1.77 3.10 3.12
C LEU A 40 -3.12 2.47 2.77
N ILE A 41 -3.69 1.75 3.72
CA ILE A 41 -5.04 1.21 3.58
C ILE A 41 -5.96 2.07 4.44
N ILE A 42 -6.89 2.76 3.80
CA ILE A 42 -7.76 3.73 4.43
C ILE A 42 -9.21 3.41 4.08
N ASP A 43 -10.09 3.41 5.09
CA ASP A 43 -11.50 3.12 4.85
C ASP A 43 -12.26 4.36 4.37
N SER A 44 -13.56 4.21 4.15
CA SER A 44 -14.43 5.29 3.65
C SER A 44 -14.57 6.46 4.64
N HIS A 45 -14.18 6.25 5.90
CA HIS A 45 -14.22 7.29 6.93
C HIS A 45 -12.86 7.95 7.12
N THR A 46 -11.94 7.72 6.23
CA THR A 46 -10.55 8.23 6.27
C THR A 46 -9.76 7.68 7.47
N THR A 47 -10.16 6.55 7.99
CA THR A 47 -9.47 5.90 9.08
C THR A 47 -8.36 5.01 8.52
N LEU A 48 -7.15 5.18 9.02
CA LEU A 48 -6.02 4.34 8.62
C LEU A 48 -6.18 2.95 9.21
N LEU A 49 -6.33 1.96 8.34
CA LEU A 49 -6.48 0.57 8.75
C LEU A 49 -5.14 -0.16 8.83
N GLY A 50 -4.18 0.28 8.04
CA GLY A 50 -2.88 -0.34 8.05
C GLY A 50 -2.02 0.14 6.91
N ILE A 51 -0.83 -0.46 6.80
CA ILE A 51 0.13 -0.17 5.74
C ILE A 51 0.52 -1.48 5.09
N LEU A 52 0.44 -1.52 3.77
CA LEU A 52 0.85 -2.68 3.00
C LEU A 52 2.21 -2.39 2.37
N THR A 53 3.17 -3.29 2.56
CA THR A 53 4.53 -3.11 2.06
C THR A 53 4.87 -4.17 1.01
N GLU A 54 5.95 -3.93 0.27
CA GLU A 54 6.47 -4.92 -0.69
C GLU A 54 6.78 -6.24 0.02
N ARG A 55 7.30 -6.15 1.24
CA ARG A 55 7.60 -7.35 2.02
C ARG A 55 6.32 -8.14 2.30
N ASP A 56 5.23 -7.44 2.62
CA ASP A 56 3.94 -8.11 2.85
C ASP A 56 3.48 -8.87 1.61
N LEU A 57 3.67 -8.27 0.43
CA LEU A 57 3.31 -8.95 -0.81
C LEU A 57 4.14 -10.21 -1.00
N MET A 58 5.43 -10.12 -0.72
CA MET A 58 6.32 -11.25 -0.87
C MET A 58 6.01 -12.36 0.14
N THR A 59 5.88 -12.01 1.42
CA THR A 59 5.78 -13.00 2.49
C THR A 59 4.37 -13.52 2.72
N ARG A 60 3.35 -12.71 2.46
CA ARG A 60 1.97 -13.05 2.78
C ARG A 60 1.14 -13.43 1.56
N VAL A 61 1.57 -13.02 0.38
CA VAL A 61 0.85 -13.32 -0.87
C VAL A 61 1.66 -14.31 -1.69
N MET A 62 2.85 -13.94 -2.13
CA MET A 62 3.66 -14.80 -3.00
C MET A 62 4.08 -16.08 -2.30
N ALA A 63 4.62 -15.98 -1.09
CA ALA A 63 5.09 -17.16 -0.36
C ALA A 63 3.97 -18.13 -0.01
N LYS A 64 2.73 -17.64 0.11
CA LYS A 64 1.56 -18.48 0.40
C LYS A 64 0.77 -18.84 -0.84
N ALA A 65 1.25 -18.45 -2.00
CA ALA A 65 0.62 -18.75 -3.29
C ALA A 65 -0.83 -18.27 -3.37
N LEU A 66 -1.14 -17.12 -2.76
CA LEU A 66 -2.46 -16.53 -2.85
C LEU A 66 -2.66 -15.91 -4.23
N ASP A 67 -3.90 -15.90 -4.69
CA ASP A 67 -4.25 -15.25 -5.95
C ASP A 67 -4.27 -13.74 -5.74
N PRO A 68 -3.35 -12.98 -6.37
CA PRO A 68 -3.29 -11.52 -6.16
C PRO A 68 -4.55 -10.79 -6.61
N THR A 69 -5.22 -11.29 -7.63
CA THR A 69 -6.42 -10.64 -8.17
C THR A 69 -7.67 -10.99 -7.39
N GLY A 70 -7.61 -12.02 -6.56
CA GLY A 70 -8.74 -12.45 -5.75
C GLY A 70 -8.57 -12.19 -4.27
N THR A 71 -7.46 -11.57 -3.85
CA THR A 71 -7.18 -11.33 -2.43
C THR A 71 -7.25 -9.85 -2.11
N PRO A 72 -8.22 -9.41 -1.28
CA PRO A 72 -8.28 -8.02 -0.83
C PRO A 72 -7.10 -7.68 0.08
N VAL A 73 -6.69 -6.41 0.04
CA VAL A 73 -5.58 -5.94 0.88
C VAL A 73 -5.90 -5.99 2.37
N SER A 74 -7.18 -6.08 2.72
CA SER A 74 -7.61 -6.18 4.12
C SER A 74 -7.34 -7.56 4.73
N LYS A 75 -6.91 -8.50 3.93
CA LYS A 75 -6.54 -9.84 4.40
C LYS A 75 -5.02 -9.93 4.57
#